data_956502c24d8b4ac18b7224b4aa753cce
#
_entry.id   956502c24d8b4ac18b7224b4aa753cce
#
_cell.length_a   1.000
_cell.length_b   1.000
_cell.length_c   1.000
_cell.angle_alpha   90.00
_cell.angle_beta   90.00
_cell.angle_gamma   90.00
#
_symmetry.space_group_name_H-M   'P 1'
#
loop_
_entity.id
_entity.type
_entity.pdbx_description
1 polymer ?
#
loop_
_entity_poly.entity_id
_entity_poly.type
_entity_poly.pdbx_seq_one_letter_code
_entity_poly.pdbx_strand_id
1 'polypeptide(L)'
;MNEEQSKITAEYGIDMTFVTFEDEKILEESQIRDLQKELEPVVDKNNENQLVLNFSNVQFMTSAMLGLLVRIHKRVSERGGKLELRNLDNNLQKLFEITQLTKIFDIR
;
A
#
# COMPACT_ATOMS: atom_id res chain seq x y z
N MET A 1 -8.17 -11.36 26.11
CA MET A 1 -7.15 -11.30 25.21
C MET A 1 -7.49 -10.53 23.98
N ASN A 2 -6.66 -9.64 23.63
CA ASN A 2 -6.88 -8.88 22.49
C ASN A 2 -6.21 -9.43 21.34
N GLU A 3 -6.93 -9.65 20.27
CA GLU A 3 -6.33 -9.99 19.06
C GLU A 3 -6.20 -8.80 18.25
N GLU A 4 -5.00 -8.45 17.90
CA GLU A 4 -4.81 -7.38 16.99
C GLU A 4 -5.23 -7.87 15.66
N GLN A 5 -6.19 -7.18 15.07
CA GLN A 5 -6.56 -7.50 13.72
C GLN A 5 -5.52 -6.95 12.79
N SER A 6 -5.10 -7.77 11.85
CA SER A 6 -4.20 -7.33 10.82
C SER A 6 -4.87 -6.28 9.95
N LYS A 7 -4.13 -5.25 9.59
CA LYS A 7 -4.61 -4.19 8.70
C LYS A 7 -4.48 -4.58 7.24
N ILE A 8 -3.77 -5.65 6.95
CA ILE A 8 -3.57 -6.11 5.59
C ILE A 8 -3.69 -7.62 5.53
N THR A 9 -4.00 -8.11 4.33
CA THR A 9 -3.90 -9.52 4.00
C THR A 9 -2.88 -9.64 2.89
N ALA A 10 -1.85 -10.47 3.08
CA ALA A 10 -0.79 -10.63 2.11
C ALA A 10 -0.79 -12.05 1.57
N GLU A 11 -0.75 -12.17 0.25
CA GLU A 11 -0.67 -13.45 -0.43
C GLU A 11 0.61 -13.47 -1.25
N TYR A 12 1.45 -14.46 -1.00
CA TYR A 12 2.76 -14.55 -1.64
C TYR A 12 2.71 -15.56 -2.77
N GLY A 13 2.97 -15.08 -4.00
CA GLY A 13 3.10 -15.94 -5.17
C GLY A 13 4.56 -16.15 -5.52
N ILE A 14 4.81 -16.76 -6.69
CA ILE A 14 6.16 -17.06 -7.11
C ILE A 14 6.94 -15.80 -7.44
N ASP A 15 6.31 -14.89 -8.21
CA ASP A 15 6.98 -13.67 -8.64
C ASP A 15 6.16 -12.42 -8.33
N MET A 16 5.16 -12.54 -7.48
CA MET A 16 4.28 -11.44 -7.11
C MET A 16 3.78 -11.62 -5.69
N THR A 17 3.71 -10.52 -4.96
CA THR A 17 3.03 -10.47 -3.66
C THR A 17 1.81 -9.58 -3.81
N PHE A 18 0.67 -10.05 -3.35
CA PHE A 18 -0.59 -9.32 -3.46
C PHE A 18 -1.06 -8.95 -2.06
N VAL A 19 -1.19 -7.65 -1.81
CA VAL A 19 -1.58 -7.13 -0.50
C VAL A 19 -2.91 -6.42 -0.62
N THR A 20 -3.85 -6.77 0.24
CA THR A 20 -5.15 -6.09 0.32
C THR A 20 -5.22 -5.34 1.64
N PHE A 21 -5.58 -4.06 1.56
CA PHE A 21 -5.85 -3.28 2.76
C PHE A 21 -7.25 -3.59 3.25
N GLU A 22 -7.40 -3.76 4.56
CA GLU A 22 -8.68 -4.20 5.11
C GLU A 22 -9.58 -3.03 5.51
N ASP A 23 -9.03 -1.89 5.90
CA ASP A 23 -9.81 -0.77 6.40
C ASP A 23 -10.43 0.04 5.28
N GLU A 24 -11.67 0.44 5.46
CA GLU A 24 -12.36 1.32 4.53
C GLU A 24 -11.81 2.74 4.59
N LYS A 25 -11.44 3.18 5.79
CA LYS A 25 -10.95 4.53 6.03
C LYS A 25 -9.60 4.48 6.71
N ILE A 26 -8.62 5.12 6.12
CA ILE A 26 -7.27 5.19 6.69
C ILE A 26 -7.00 6.66 6.97
N LEU A 27 -7.45 7.11 8.13
CA LEU A 27 -7.48 8.53 8.45
C LEU A 27 -6.58 8.92 9.61
N GLU A 28 -6.20 7.97 10.48
CA GLU A 28 -5.47 8.29 11.70
C GLU A 28 -4.02 7.89 11.60
N GLU A 29 -3.18 8.66 12.29
CA GLU A 29 -1.75 8.39 12.26
C GLU A 29 -1.41 7.02 12.84
N SER A 30 -2.18 6.58 13.84
CA SER A 30 -1.95 5.27 14.42
C SER A 30 -2.19 4.15 13.42
N GLN A 31 -3.21 4.31 12.57
CA GLN A 31 -3.45 3.33 11.50
C GLN A 31 -2.28 3.28 10.54
N ILE A 32 -1.74 4.45 10.19
CA ILE A 32 -0.64 4.53 9.24
C ILE A 32 0.63 3.92 9.83
N ARG A 33 0.89 4.16 11.11
CA ARG A 33 2.04 3.53 11.78
C ARG A 33 1.90 2.01 11.81
N ASP A 34 0.69 1.52 12.10
CA ASP A 34 0.45 0.08 12.12
C ASP A 34 0.63 -0.51 10.72
N LEU A 35 0.13 0.18 9.69
CA LEU A 35 0.31 -0.27 8.32
C LEU A 35 1.79 -0.31 7.95
N GLN A 36 2.56 0.69 8.36
CA GLN A 36 3.99 0.69 8.08
C GLN A 36 4.66 -0.53 8.69
N LYS A 37 4.33 -0.85 9.94
CA LYS A 37 4.92 -2.00 10.63
C LYS A 37 4.56 -3.31 9.93
N GLU A 38 3.34 -3.41 9.41
CA GLU A 38 2.92 -4.63 8.73
C GLU A 38 3.49 -4.73 7.32
N LEU A 39 3.65 -3.60 6.62
CA LEU A 39 4.14 -3.60 5.25
C LEU A 39 5.64 -3.82 5.14
N GLU A 40 6.41 -3.37 6.12
CA GLU A 40 7.85 -3.48 6.03
C GLU A 40 8.33 -4.94 5.87
N PRO A 41 7.87 -5.89 6.67
CA PRO A 41 8.30 -7.27 6.44
C PRO A 41 7.77 -7.84 5.13
N VAL A 42 6.62 -7.38 4.66
CA VAL A 42 6.09 -7.82 3.36
C VAL A 42 7.01 -7.35 2.23
N VAL A 43 7.45 -6.10 2.29
CA VAL A 43 8.38 -5.56 1.29
C VAL A 43 9.68 -6.36 1.31
N ASP A 44 10.20 -6.66 2.50
CA ASP A 44 11.43 -7.41 2.61
C ASP A 44 11.28 -8.81 2.02
N LYS A 45 10.16 -9.47 2.31
CA LYS A 45 9.91 -10.79 1.80
C LYS A 45 9.65 -10.80 0.29
N ASN A 46 9.03 -9.71 -0.22
CA ASN A 46 8.79 -9.57 -1.65
C ASN A 46 10.09 -9.47 -2.44
N ASN A 47 11.10 -8.84 -1.86
CA ASN A 47 12.43 -8.70 -2.43
C ASN A 47 12.35 -8.05 -3.82
N GLU A 48 12.77 -8.74 -4.88
CA GLU A 48 12.82 -8.18 -6.22
C GLU A 48 11.58 -8.48 -7.05
N ASN A 49 10.55 -9.05 -6.43
CA ASN A 49 9.32 -9.40 -7.13
C ASN A 49 8.41 -8.18 -7.27
N GLN A 50 7.27 -8.40 -7.91
CA GLN A 50 6.25 -7.38 -8.03
C GLN A 50 5.40 -7.35 -6.77
N LEU A 51 5.18 -6.16 -6.22
CA LEU A 51 4.30 -5.97 -5.07
C LEU A 51 3.06 -5.22 -5.55
N VAL A 52 1.90 -5.84 -5.37
CA VAL A 52 0.63 -5.23 -5.73
C VAL A 52 -0.09 -4.82 -4.46
N LEU A 53 -0.47 -3.55 -4.37
CA LEU A 53 -1.28 -3.05 -3.27
C LEU A 53 -2.69 -2.83 -3.77
N ASN A 54 -3.62 -3.59 -3.21
CA ASN A 54 -5.02 -3.57 -3.63
C ASN A 54 -5.84 -2.71 -2.69
N PHE A 55 -6.49 -1.69 -3.24
CA PHE A 55 -7.26 -0.70 -2.50
C PHE A 55 -8.77 -0.91 -2.63
N SER A 56 -9.21 -2.11 -3.01
CA SER A 56 -10.64 -2.33 -3.29
C SER A 56 -11.53 -2.06 -2.10
N ASN A 57 -11.02 -2.23 -0.87
CA ASN A 57 -11.80 -1.93 0.34
C ASN A 57 -11.66 -0.50 0.81
N VAL A 58 -10.69 0.25 0.30
CA VAL A 58 -10.36 1.58 0.83
C VAL A 58 -11.13 2.63 0.07
N GLN A 59 -11.91 3.43 0.78
CA GLN A 59 -12.66 4.53 0.18
C GLN A 59 -12.07 5.90 0.51
N PHE A 60 -11.45 6.01 1.68
CA PHE A 60 -10.91 7.29 2.13
C PHE A 60 -9.55 7.11 2.76
N MET A 61 -8.63 8.02 2.46
CA MET A 61 -7.35 8.06 3.15
C MET A 61 -6.81 9.47 3.14
N THR A 62 -5.90 9.77 4.08
CA THR A 62 -5.32 11.11 4.20
C THR A 62 -4.05 11.20 3.37
N SER A 63 -3.57 12.44 3.20
CA SER A 63 -2.30 12.67 2.50
C SER A 63 -1.13 12.06 3.24
N ALA A 64 -1.25 11.84 4.56
CA ALA A 64 -0.19 11.16 5.31
C ALA A 64 0.00 9.72 4.82
N MET A 65 -1.09 9.07 4.41
CA MET A 65 -0.99 7.73 3.83
C MET A 65 -0.19 7.75 2.53
N LEU A 66 -0.32 8.83 1.74
CA LEU A 66 0.47 8.96 0.52
C LEU A 66 1.97 8.98 0.83
N GLY A 67 2.35 9.62 1.94
CA GLY A 67 3.75 9.61 2.37
C GLY A 67 4.25 8.20 2.66
N LEU A 68 3.42 7.39 3.31
CA LEU A 68 3.78 5.99 3.55
C LEU A 68 3.95 5.25 2.21
N LEU A 69 3.03 5.46 1.27
CA LEU A 69 3.11 4.77 -0.02
C LEU A 69 4.36 5.17 -0.79
N VAL A 70 4.77 6.43 -0.71
CA VAL A 70 6.01 6.88 -1.34
C VAL A 70 7.21 6.16 -0.73
N ARG A 71 7.23 6.02 0.59
CA ARG A 71 8.33 5.30 1.27
C ARG A 71 8.36 3.83 0.86
N ILE A 72 7.18 3.20 0.76
CA ILE A 72 7.10 1.81 0.33
C ILE A 72 7.60 1.67 -1.11
N HIS A 73 7.19 2.58 -1.98
CA HIS A 73 7.66 2.60 -3.37
C HIS A 73 9.19 2.64 -3.43
N LYS A 74 9.77 3.52 -2.62
CA LYS A 74 11.23 3.66 -2.61
C LYS A 74 11.90 2.36 -2.14
N ARG A 75 11.38 1.75 -1.07
CA ARG A 75 11.98 0.52 -0.56
C ARG A 75 11.86 -0.63 -1.56
N VAL A 76 10.71 -0.74 -2.21
CA VAL A 76 10.53 -1.78 -3.24
C VAL A 76 11.51 -1.57 -4.37
N SER A 77 11.66 -0.33 -4.83
CA SER A 77 12.58 -0.02 -5.91
C SER A 77 14.02 -0.29 -5.54
N GLU A 78 14.41 0.02 -4.30
CA GLU A 78 15.77 -0.22 -3.84
C GLU A 78 16.12 -1.70 -3.81
N ARG A 79 15.11 -2.56 -3.70
CA ARG A 79 15.33 -4.00 -3.73
C ARG A 79 15.22 -4.58 -5.14
N GLY A 80 15.00 -3.73 -6.13
CA GLY A 80 14.85 -4.18 -7.52
C GLY A 80 13.47 -4.67 -7.87
N GLY A 81 12.50 -4.50 -6.95
CA GLY A 81 11.12 -4.88 -7.22
C GLY A 81 10.33 -3.80 -7.89
N LYS A 82 9.06 -4.08 -8.13
CA LYS A 82 8.14 -3.13 -8.74
C LYS A 82 6.88 -3.04 -7.92
N LEU A 83 6.39 -1.82 -7.73
CA LEU A 83 5.16 -1.57 -6.98
C LEU A 83 4.06 -1.19 -7.94
N GLU A 84 2.90 -1.82 -7.75
CA GLU A 84 1.71 -1.51 -8.55
C GLU A 84 0.55 -1.29 -7.60
N LEU A 85 -0.26 -0.27 -7.86
CA LEU A 85 -1.47 0.02 -7.10
C LEU A 85 -2.68 -0.37 -7.94
N ARG A 86 -3.64 -1.06 -7.33
CA ARG A 86 -4.84 -1.50 -8.04
C ARG A 86 -6.11 -1.11 -7.31
N ASN A 87 -7.14 -0.90 -8.10
CA ASN A 87 -8.52 -0.74 -7.60
C ASN A 87 -8.71 0.50 -6.75
N LEU A 88 -8.11 1.61 -7.19
CA LEU A 88 -8.37 2.90 -6.57
C LEU A 88 -9.75 3.39 -7.03
N ASP A 89 -10.62 3.77 -6.10
CA ASP A 89 -11.88 4.36 -6.50
C ASP A 89 -11.67 5.81 -6.93
N ASN A 90 -12.75 6.48 -7.33
CA ASN A 90 -12.65 7.83 -7.88
C ASN A 90 -12.08 8.82 -6.87
N ASN A 91 -12.43 8.67 -5.60
CA ASN A 91 -11.92 9.57 -4.56
C ASN A 91 -10.41 9.42 -4.40
N LEU A 92 -9.94 8.19 -4.36
CA LEU A 92 -8.51 7.93 -4.24
C LEU A 92 -7.76 8.35 -5.49
N GLN A 93 -8.32 8.09 -6.66
CA GLN A 93 -7.70 8.52 -7.91
C GLN A 93 -7.49 10.02 -7.93
N LYS A 94 -8.50 10.78 -7.51
CA LYS A 94 -8.38 12.23 -7.47
C LYS A 94 -7.29 12.68 -6.51
N LEU A 95 -7.14 11.99 -5.38
CA LEU A 95 -6.11 12.33 -4.43
C LEU A 95 -4.72 12.17 -5.05
N PHE A 96 -4.50 11.08 -5.79
CA PHE A 96 -3.23 10.87 -6.47
C PHE A 96 -3.01 11.89 -7.60
N GLU A 97 -4.08 12.27 -8.30
CA GLU A 97 -3.96 13.25 -9.37
C GLU A 97 -3.61 14.64 -8.84
N ILE A 98 -4.31 15.07 -7.79
CA ILE A 98 -4.08 16.39 -7.19
C ILE A 98 -2.66 16.52 -6.68
N THR A 99 -2.12 15.46 -6.11
CA THR A 99 -0.77 15.44 -5.57
C THR A 99 0.28 15.11 -6.63
N GLN A 100 -0.14 14.85 -7.87
CA GLN A 100 0.72 14.49 -9.00
C GLN A 100 1.48 13.17 -8.78
N LEU A 101 0.99 12.34 -7.89
CA LEU A 101 1.63 11.05 -7.61
C LEU A 101 1.34 10.00 -8.68
N THR A 102 0.40 10.29 -9.59
CA THR A 102 0.17 9.40 -10.74
C THR A 102 1.41 9.26 -11.62
N LYS A 103 2.34 10.22 -11.51
CA LYS A 103 3.59 10.15 -12.26
C LYS A 103 4.59 9.20 -11.66
N ILE A 104 4.43 8.88 -10.38
CA ILE A 104 5.37 8.04 -9.66
C ILE A 104 4.90 6.59 -9.61
N PHE A 105 3.60 6.40 -9.38
CA PHE A 105 3.05 5.07 -9.15
C PHE A 105 2.47 4.47 -10.43
N ASP A 106 2.68 3.16 -10.57
CA ASP A 106 2.00 2.37 -11.59
C ASP A 106 0.61 2.05 -11.05
N ILE A 107 -0.41 2.69 -11.62
CA ILE A 107 -1.78 2.55 -11.15
C ILE A 107 -2.60 1.80 -12.19
N ARG A 108 -3.29 0.76 -11.75
CA ARG A 108 -4.06 -0.08 -12.66
C ARG A 108 -5.54 -0.16 -12.30
#